data_16c02940e9928139feed173410ed00c5
#
_entry.id   16c02940e9928139feed173410ed00c5
#
_cell.length_a   1.000
_cell.length_b   1.000
_cell.length_c   1.000
_cell.angle_alpha   90.00
_cell.angle_beta   90.00
_cell.angle_gamma   90.00
#
_symmetry.space_group_name_H-M   'P 1'
#
loop_
_entity.id
_entity.type
_entity.pdbx_description
1 polymer ?
#
loop_
_entity_poly.entity_id
_entity_poly.type
_entity_poly.pdbx_seq_one_letter_code
_entity_poly.pdbx_strand_id
1 'polypeptide(L)'
;VSDREKPVRLRGVSRWRSTTLVVVGAGGTGFGAAVLSGVEANFSQPLATLLAGAGVLTAGILTYVNGQRTRDQAEAHHNEEMIRERERHTHDTERAREAALWERFGAAAAQLADKSAAIRIAGVYAMAGVADERSGSHRQQCIDVLCGYLRLPYDPEQGGSGRTKLVTKTSGADGDEQEEHTEYRQNDREVRQTIVRVITDHLRPTAEHSWSANDFDFRTAHLEDANFSAATFSGTAQFYSVTFFGPAWFGGATFSGDARFKAATFSGTAQFYGATFSSIALFERTRFSRGARFDGAVFSGPAIFTKADFGNQTISFADPRQWGPPAPTFDWDKDPTQMPANVEPHSWPPTVSTPPLAGDGRSTAA
;
A
#
# COMPACT_ATOMS: atom_id res chain seq x y z
N VAL A 1 -32.66 13.03 16.36
CA VAL A 1 -33.60 11.95 16.61
C VAL A 1 -32.80 10.74 17.01
N SER A 2 -32.95 10.44 18.29
CA SER A 2 -32.31 9.37 19.07
C SER A 2 -32.85 8.02 18.67
N ASP A 3 -32.00 7.04 18.41
CA ASP A 3 -32.38 5.63 18.57
C ASP A 3 -31.27 4.91 19.35
N ARG A 4 -31.69 4.53 20.55
CA ARG A 4 -30.93 3.71 21.50
C ARG A 4 -31.10 2.23 21.09
N GLU A 5 -30.04 1.58 20.70
CA GLU A 5 -30.03 0.12 20.64
C GLU A 5 -29.92 -0.48 22.03
N LYS A 6 -30.89 -1.34 22.32
CA LYS A 6 -31.01 -2.13 23.56
C LYS A 6 -30.08 -3.35 23.54
N PRO A 7 -29.48 -3.72 24.65
CA PRO A 7 -28.65 -4.93 24.72
C PRO A 7 -29.53 -6.19 24.71
N VAL A 8 -29.13 -7.15 23.88
CA VAL A 8 -29.71 -8.49 23.80
C VAL A 8 -29.41 -9.26 25.09
N ARG A 9 -30.47 -9.59 25.84
CA ARG A 9 -30.38 -10.51 26.97
C ARG A 9 -30.25 -11.95 26.46
N LEU A 10 -29.10 -12.57 26.69
CA LEU A 10 -28.98 -14.03 26.63
C LEU A 10 -29.63 -14.65 27.87
N ARG A 11 -30.73 -15.38 27.63
CA ARG A 11 -31.43 -16.18 28.60
C ARG A 11 -30.68 -17.49 28.87
N GLY A 12 -30.43 -17.76 30.15
CA GLY A 12 -30.67 -19.06 30.75
C GLY A 12 -29.64 -20.14 30.48
N VAL A 13 -28.55 -20.15 31.24
CA VAL A 13 -27.84 -21.39 31.55
C VAL A 13 -28.36 -21.86 32.91
N SER A 14 -29.05 -23.01 32.88
CA SER A 14 -29.57 -23.67 34.06
C SER A 14 -28.47 -23.97 35.07
N ARG A 15 -28.65 -23.47 36.29
CA ARG A 15 -27.86 -23.85 37.46
C ARG A 15 -28.10 -25.32 37.76
N TRP A 16 -27.21 -26.19 37.39
CA TRP A 16 -27.09 -27.48 38.05
C TRP A 16 -26.51 -27.24 39.44
N ARG A 17 -27.35 -27.46 40.45
CA ARG A 17 -26.93 -27.53 41.83
C ARG A 17 -26.13 -28.81 41.95
N SER A 18 -24.81 -28.69 42.04
CA SER A 18 -23.94 -29.76 42.48
C SER A 18 -24.22 -30.00 43.96
N THR A 19 -24.89 -31.08 44.24
CA THR A 19 -25.02 -31.60 45.61
C THR A 19 -23.62 -32.14 45.94
N THR A 20 -22.84 -31.35 46.68
CA THR A 20 -21.57 -31.77 47.20
C THR A 20 -21.81 -32.79 48.26
N LEU A 21 -21.59 -34.06 47.94
CA LEU A 21 -21.55 -35.11 48.91
C LEU A 21 -20.20 -35.00 49.62
N VAL A 22 -20.19 -34.38 50.79
CA VAL A 22 -18.99 -34.30 51.62
C VAL A 22 -18.82 -35.66 52.29
N VAL A 23 -17.99 -36.52 51.72
CA VAL A 23 -17.48 -37.69 52.41
C VAL A 23 -16.25 -37.25 53.15
N VAL A 24 -16.41 -36.97 54.43
CA VAL A 24 -15.28 -36.73 55.34
C VAL A 24 -14.52 -38.05 55.51
N GLY A 25 -13.46 -38.25 54.78
CA GLY A 25 -12.51 -39.30 54.98
C GLY A 25 -11.62 -38.95 56.18
N ALA A 26 -11.92 -39.43 57.35
CA ALA A 26 -11.03 -39.38 58.50
C ALA A 26 -9.92 -40.42 58.29
N GLY A 27 -8.74 -39.97 57.81
CA GLY A 27 -7.50 -40.70 57.94
C GLY A 27 -6.99 -40.52 59.38
N GLY A 28 -6.99 -41.53 60.15
CA GLY A 28 -6.46 -41.52 61.51
C GLY A 28 -6.90 -42.75 62.28
N THR A 29 -5.93 -43.58 62.71
CA THR A 29 -6.10 -44.72 63.57
C THR A 29 -7.03 -44.40 64.72
N GLY A 30 -8.27 -44.86 64.68
CA GLY A 30 -9.21 -44.74 65.78
C GLY A 30 -10.43 -45.56 65.49
N PHE A 31 -10.60 -46.67 66.16
CA PHE A 31 -11.78 -47.49 66.26
C PHE A 31 -12.96 -46.61 66.70
N GLY A 32 -13.73 -46.15 65.81
CA GLY A 32 -15.02 -45.54 66.08
C GLY A 32 -16.11 -46.61 65.94
N ALA A 33 -16.46 -47.26 67.02
CA ALA A 33 -17.60 -48.11 67.10
C ALA A 33 -18.87 -47.25 66.94
N ALA A 34 -19.51 -47.26 65.77
CA ALA A 34 -20.87 -46.77 65.61
C ALA A 34 -21.79 -47.78 66.26
N VAL A 35 -22.26 -47.45 67.47
CA VAL A 35 -23.34 -48.17 68.13
C VAL A 35 -24.63 -47.85 67.34
N LEU A 36 -24.98 -48.70 66.41
CA LEU A 36 -26.33 -48.82 65.91
C LEU A 36 -27.12 -49.69 66.89
N SER A 37 -27.80 -49.06 67.82
CA SER A 37 -28.75 -49.71 68.72
C SER A 37 -29.89 -50.30 67.91
N GLY A 38 -29.99 -51.64 67.85
CA GLY A 38 -31.22 -52.32 67.60
C GLY A 38 -31.34 -53.21 66.36
N VAL A 39 -30.28 -53.71 65.80
CA VAL A 39 -30.40 -54.87 64.86
C VAL A 39 -29.20 -55.77 65.11
N GLU A 40 -29.45 -56.92 65.80
CA GLU A 40 -28.49 -58.04 65.84
C GLU A 40 -28.47 -58.68 64.44
N ALA A 41 -27.68 -58.15 63.54
CA ALA A 41 -27.33 -58.82 62.31
C ALA A 41 -26.05 -59.57 62.53
N ASN A 42 -26.14 -60.89 62.72
CA ASN A 42 -25.01 -61.80 62.68
C ASN A 42 -24.41 -61.80 61.29
N PHE A 43 -23.56 -60.83 61.00
CA PHE A 43 -22.79 -60.83 59.76
C PHE A 43 -21.69 -61.90 59.86
N SER A 44 -21.79 -62.96 59.09
CA SER A 44 -20.73 -63.97 58.98
C SER A 44 -19.40 -63.26 58.58
N GLN A 45 -18.30 -63.65 59.21
CA GLN A 45 -16.95 -63.07 58.97
C GLN A 45 -16.58 -62.92 57.47
N PRO A 46 -16.98 -63.81 56.55
CA PRO A 46 -16.67 -63.62 55.13
C PRO A 46 -17.35 -62.41 54.47
N LEU A 47 -18.52 -61.99 54.93
CA LEU A 47 -19.21 -60.84 54.37
C LEU A 47 -18.60 -59.49 54.78
N ALA A 48 -18.11 -59.39 56.00
CA ALA A 48 -17.41 -58.23 56.52
C ALA A 48 -16.07 -58.02 55.77
N THR A 49 -15.36 -59.12 55.46
CA THR A 49 -14.10 -59.10 54.72
C THR A 49 -14.32 -58.69 53.25
N LEU A 50 -15.40 -59.17 52.61
CA LEU A 50 -15.79 -58.74 51.25
C LEU A 50 -16.15 -57.26 51.18
N LEU A 51 -16.89 -56.73 52.14
CA LEU A 51 -17.27 -55.31 52.20
C LEU A 51 -16.02 -54.43 52.46
N ALA A 52 -15.11 -54.85 53.34
CA ALA A 52 -13.83 -54.15 53.57
C ALA A 52 -12.94 -54.15 52.32
N GLY A 53 -12.86 -55.27 51.62
CA GLY A 53 -12.14 -55.40 50.33
C GLY A 53 -12.74 -54.56 49.24
N ALA A 54 -14.05 -54.49 49.12
CA ALA A 54 -14.75 -53.63 48.18
C ALA A 54 -14.49 -52.12 48.50
N GLY A 55 -14.47 -51.75 49.77
CA GLY A 55 -14.13 -50.38 50.22
C GLY A 55 -12.74 -49.96 49.85
N VAL A 56 -11.74 -50.83 50.01
CA VAL A 56 -10.34 -50.56 49.62
C VAL A 56 -10.18 -50.42 48.11
N LEU A 57 -10.85 -51.28 47.31
CA LEU A 57 -10.84 -51.20 45.82
C LEU A 57 -11.49 -49.92 45.32
N THR A 58 -12.65 -49.53 45.89
CA THR A 58 -13.32 -48.27 45.51
C THR A 58 -12.51 -47.06 45.89
N ALA A 59 -11.87 -47.03 47.07
CA ALA A 59 -10.95 -45.96 47.45
C ALA A 59 -9.71 -45.89 46.56
N GLY A 60 -9.14 -47.05 46.18
CA GLY A 60 -8.03 -47.12 45.23
C GLY A 60 -8.35 -46.60 43.84
N ILE A 61 -9.53 -46.99 43.30
CA ILE A 61 -10.02 -46.50 42.00
C ILE A 61 -10.28 -45.00 42.07
N LEU A 62 -10.91 -44.48 43.15
CA LEU A 62 -11.19 -43.06 43.31
C LEU A 62 -9.88 -42.24 43.36
N THR A 63 -8.88 -42.73 44.11
CA THR A 63 -7.54 -42.09 44.20
C THR A 63 -6.85 -42.10 42.84
N TYR A 64 -6.92 -43.20 42.12
CA TYR A 64 -6.32 -43.29 40.78
C TYR A 64 -6.99 -42.34 39.78
N VAL A 65 -8.34 -42.31 39.73
CA VAL A 65 -9.10 -41.43 38.86
C VAL A 65 -8.89 -39.94 39.21
N ASN A 66 -8.83 -39.60 40.51
CA ASN A 66 -8.52 -38.24 40.92
C ASN A 66 -7.07 -37.86 40.59
N GLY A 67 -6.11 -38.81 40.75
CA GLY A 67 -4.72 -38.58 40.36
C GLY A 67 -4.54 -38.36 38.86
N GLN A 68 -5.33 -39.04 38.00
CA GLN A 68 -5.33 -38.80 36.58
C GLN A 68 -5.94 -37.43 36.27
N ARG A 69 -7.10 -37.10 36.83
CA ARG A 69 -7.75 -35.78 36.61
C ARG A 69 -6.88 -34.60 37.01
N THR A 70 -6.13 -34.72 38.13
CA THR A 70 -5.19 -33.67 38.53
C THR A 70 -4.00 -33.55 37.56
N ARG A 71 -3.51 -34.65 37.00
CA ARG A 71 -2.44 -34.60 36.00
C ARG A 71 -2.96 -33.96 34.68
N ASP A 72 -4.13 -34.40 34.19
CA ASP A 72 -4.74 -33.86 32.99
C ASP A 72 -5.03 -32.35 33.13
N GLN A 73 -5.47 -31.94 34.33
CA GLN A 73 -5.67 -30.50 34.62
C GLN A 73 -4.36 -29.72 34.66
N ALA A 74 -3.31 -30.31 35.27
CA ALA A 74 -1.99 -29.66 35.33
C ALA A 74 -1.36 -29.53 33.93
N GLU A 75 -1.49 -30.55 33.09
CA GLU A 75 -1.06 -30.52 31.70
C GLU A 75 -1.85 -29.51 30.87
N ALA A 76 -3.18 -29.45 31.08
CA ALA A 76 -4.01 -28.46 30.39
C ALA A 76 -3.63 -27.01 30.78
N HIS A 77 -3.44 -26.76 32.10
CA HIS A 77 -2.98 -25.46 32.58
C HIS A 77 -1.59 -25.09 32.05
N HIS A 78 -0.66 -26.04 32.05
CA HIS A 78 0.69 -25.81 31.49
C HIS A 78 0.63 -25.48 29.97
N ASN A 79 -0.18 -26.21 29.23
CA ASN A 79 -0.37 -25.93 27.80
C ASN A 79 -1.01 -24.56 27.55
N GLU A 80 -2.01 -24.17 28.35
CA GLU A 80 -2.62 -22.85 28.25
C GLU A 80 -1.63 -21.73 28.60
N GLU A 81 -0.79 -21.92 29.60
CA GLU A 81 0.27 -20.97 29.98
C GLU A 81 1.30 -20.82 28.85
N MET A 82 1.75 -21.93 28.27
CA MET A 82 2.68 -21.93 27.13
C MET A 82 2.10 -21.24 25.89
N ILE A 83 0.82 -21.43 25.60
CA ILE A 83 0.14 -20.75 24.50
C ILE A 83 0.08 -19.24 24.77
N ARG A 84 -0.34 -18.84 25.97
CA ARG A 84 -0.41 -17.41 26.35
C ARG A 84 0.96 -16.74 26.34
N GLU A 85 2.01 -17.46 26.74
CA GLU A 85 3.39 -16.94 26.71
C GLU A 85 3.90 -16.77 25.27
N ARG A 86 3.61 -17.72 24.38
CA ARG A 86 3.90 -17.59 22.96
C ARG A 86 3.14 -16.43 22.31
N GLU A 87 1.87 -16.26 22.63
CA GLU A 87 1.06 -15.14 22.13
C GLU A 87 1.60 -13.79 22.61
N ARG A 88 2.01 -13.68 23.89
CA ARG A 88 2.65 -12.47 24.40
C ARG A 88 3.97 -12.20 23.71
N HIS A 89 4.81 -13.20 23.56
CA HIS A 89 6.11 -13.06 22.91
C HIS A 89 5.97 -12.66 21.42
N THR A 90 5.02 -13.25 20.68
CA THR A 90 4.73 -12.83 19.30
C THR A 90 4.23 -11.40 19.24
N HIS A 91 3.35 -11.01 20.17
CA HIS A 91 2.82 -9.64 20.24
C HIS A 91 3.92 -8.60 20.58
N ASP A 92 4.80 -8.93 21.51
CA ASP A 92 5.89 -8.04 21.93
C ASP A 92 6.95 -7.90 20.82
N THR A 93 7.26 -8.99 20.12
CA THR A 93 8.18 -8.94 18.96
C THR A 93 7.59 -8.14 17.81
N GLU A 94 6.28 -8.23 17.55
CA GLU A 94 5.62 -7.45 16.51
C GLU A 94 5.58 -5.96 16.84
N ARG A 95 5.27 -5.60 18.09
CA ARG A 95 5.35 -4.21 18.59
C ARG A 95 6.76 -3.63 18.47
N ALA A 96 7.78 -4.41 18.83
CA ALA A 96 9.17 -3.99 18.71
C ALA A 96 9.59 -3.75 17.26
N ARG A 97 9.16 -4.62 16.31
CA ARG A 97 9.39 -4.44 14.88
C ARG A 97 8.67 -3.20 14.33
N GLU A 98 7.45 -2.97 14.76
CA GLU A 98 6.68 -1.80 14.37
C GLU A 98 7.32 -0.51 14.90
N ALA A 99 7.76 -0.48 16.16
CA ALA A 99 8.46 0.65 16.73
C ALA A 99 9.77 0.96 15.98
N ALA A 100 10.57 -0.06 15.66
CA ALA A 100 11.80 0.10 14.89
C ALA A 100 11.55 0.61 13.46
N LEU A 101 10.45 0.21 12.84
CA LEU A 101 10.04 0.72 11.52
C LEU A 101 9.71 2.21 11.58
N TRP A 102 8.94 2.64 12.59
CA TRP A 102 8.58 4.05 12.77
C TRP A 102 9.79 4.91 13.13
N GLU A 103 10.76 4.39 13.89
CA GLU A 103 12.02 5.09 14.16
C GLU A 103 12.80 5.35 12.88
N ARG A 104 12.93 4.32 12.00
CA ARG A 104 13.62 4.47 10.71
C ARG A 104 12.87 5.38 9.75
N PHE A 105 11.53 5.32 9.72
CA PHE A 105 10.72 6.26 8.96
C PHE A 105 10.97 7.71 9.41
N GLY A 106 10.97 7.96 10.73
CA GLY A 106 11.26 9.29 11.29
C GLY A 106 12.67 9.78 10.95
N ALA A 107 13.67 8.87 11.03
CA ALA A 107 15.06 9.18 10.65
C ALA A 107 15.18 9.53 9.15
N ALA A 108 14.55 8.75 8.27
CA ALA A 108 14.52 9.02 6.83
C ALA A 108 13.83 10.36 6.51
N ALA A 109 12.71 10.66 7.15
CA ALA A 109 12.01 11.93 7.00
C ALA A 109 12.86 13.13 7.47
N ALA A 110 13.60 12.98 8.59
CA ALA A 110 14.53 14.00 9.06
C ALA A 110 15.67 14.24 8.07
N GLN A 111 16.21 13.18 7.46
CA GLN A 111 17.22 13.29 6.40
C GLN A 111 16.69 14.02 5.16
N LEU A 112 15.45 13.76 4.74
CA LEU A 112 14.81 14.49 3.63
C LEU A 112 14.64 15.99 3.91
N ALA A 113 14.58 16.40 5.18
CA ALA A 113 14.48 17.79 5.60
C ALA A 113 15.83 18.49 5.71
N ASP A 114 16.95 17.77 5.61
CA ASP A 114 18.29 18.32 5.82
C ASP A 114 18.68 19.40 4.79
N LYS A 115 19.59 20.28 5.17
CA LYS A 115 20.14 21.33 4.30
C LYS A 115 21.04 20.77 3.21
N SER A 116 21.79 19.69 3.51
CA SER A 116 22.70 19.03 2.58
C SER A 116 21.96 18.15 1.58
N ALA A 117 22.16 18.40 0.29
CA ALA A 117 21.61 17.56 -0.78
C ALA A 117 22.03 16.08 -0.64
N ALA A 118 23.26 15.83 -0.22
CA ALA A 118 23.76 14.46 -0.03
C ALA A 118 23.00 13.71 1.06
N ILE A 119 22.66 14.41 2.17
CA ILE A 119 21.87 13.80 3.25
C ILE A 119 20.43 13.59 2.79
N ARG A 120 19.83 14.54 2.04
CA ARG A 120 18.49 14.37 1.46
C ARG A 120 18.44 13.17 0.52
N ILE A 121 19.45 12.97 -0.33
CA ILE A 121 19.54 11.79 -1.23
C ILE A 121 19.61 10.50 -0.40
N ALA A 122 20.42 10.46 0.67
CA ALA A 122 20.44 9.33 1.58
C ALA A 122 19.06 9.07 2.21
N GLY A 123 18.34 10.14 2.58
CA GLY A 123 16.96 10.10 3.06
C GLY A 123 15.98 9.50 2.06
N VAL A 124 16.14 9.77 0.76
CA VAL A 124 15.32 9.15 -0.31
C VAL A 124 15.48 7.63 -0.30
N TYR A 125 16.73 7.14 -0.28
CA TYR A 125 16.99 5.69 -0.26
C TYR A 125 16.58 5.04 1.06
N ALA A 126 16.77 5.74 2.19
CA ALA A 126 16.30 5.25 3.48
C ALA A 126 14.77 5.11 3.51
N MET A 127 14.04 6.10 2.96
CA MET A 127 12.58 6.06 2.87
C MET A 127 12.10 4.93 1.95
N ALA A 128 12.79 4.70 0.82
CA ALA A 128 12.52 3.59 -0.08
C ALA A 128 12.74 2.24 0.63
N GLY A 129 13.84 2.08 1.37
CA GLY A 129 14.11 0.87 2.14
C GLY A 129 13.03 0.58 3.19
N VAL A 130 12.50 1.61 3.85
CA VAL A 130 11.35 1.46 4.77
C VAL A 130 10.10 1.03 4.02
N ALA A 131 9.86 1.59 2.82
CA ALA A 131 8.71 1.23 1.97
C ALA A 131 8.75 -0.23 1.53
N ASP A 132 9.94 -0.80 1.30
CA ASP A 132 10.11 -2.15 0.80
C ASP A 132 9.88 -3.23 1.87
N GLU A 133 10.06 -2.89 3.14
CA GLU A 133 9.87 -3.85 4.22
C GLU A 133 8.42 -4.24 4.49
N ARG A 134 7.48 -3.38 4.13
CA ARG A 134 6.05 -3.63 4.34
C ARG A 134 5.21 -3.18 3.14
N SER A 135 4.15 -3.92 2.86
CA SER A 135 3.13 -3.56 1.85
C SER A 135 1.96 -2.76 2.47
N GLY A 136 1.04 -2.34 1.63
CA GLY A 136 -0.18 -1.67 2.06
C GLY A 136 0.04 -0.24 2.55
N SER A 137 -0.62 0.14 3.65
CA SER A 137 -0.66 1.53 4.12
C SER A 137 0.71 2.10 4.53
N HIS A 138 1.61 1.28 5.07
CA HIS A 138 2.94 1.73 5.47
C HIS A 138 3.79 2.11 4.25
N ARG A 139 3.77 1.27 3.21
CA ARG A 139 4.42 1.60 1.92
C ARG A 139 3.83 2.86 1.33
N GLN A 140 2.49 2.97 1.32
CA GLN A 140 1.82 4.15 0.78
C GLN A 140 2.27 5.44 1.48
N GLN A 141 2.40 5.44 2.81
CA GLN A 141 2.88 6.60 3.56
C GLN A 141 4.31 7.02 3.16
N CYS A 142 5.20 6.06 2.95
CA CYS A 142 6.55 6.36 2.45
C CYS A 142 6.51 6.99 1.05
N ILE A 143 5.70 6.44 0.14
CA ILE A 143 5.49 6.98 -1.20
C ILE A 143 4.87 8.37 -1.13
N ASP A 144 3.90 8.61 -0.23
CA ASP A 144 3.26 9.91 -0.04
C ASP A 144 4.26 10.97 0.43
N VAL A 145 5.24 10.60 1.28
CA VAL A 145 6.33 11.51 1.69
C VAL A 145 7.21 11.85 0.50
N LEU A 146 7.63 10.88 -0.32
CA LEU A 146 8.44 11.12 -1.51
C LEU A 146 7.70 11.98 -2.54
N CYS A 147 6.44 11.67 -2.83
CA CYS A 147 5.60 12.47 -3.70
C CYS A 147 5.35 13.86 -3.11
N GLY A 148 5.15 13.94 -1.78
CA GLY A 148 5.01 15.20 -1.05
C GLY A 148 6.21 16.11 -1.20
N TYR A 149 7.41 15.55 -1.16
CA TYR A 149 8.64 16.31 -1.42
C TYR A 149 8.65 16.93 -2.82
N LEU A 150 8.23 16.18 -3.84
CA LEU A 150 8.14 16.68 -5.23
C LEU A 150 7.10 17.79 -5.41
N ARG A 151 6.11 17.90 -4.52
CA ARG A 151 5.09 18.95 -4.53
C ARG A 151 5.52 20.22 -3.80
N LEU A 152 6.63 20.21 -3.07
CA LEU A 152 7.15 21.42 -2.45
C LEU A 152 7.50 22.46 -3.51
N PRO A 153 7.35 23.79 -3.21
CA PRO A 153 7.73 24.83 -4.13
C PRO A 153 9.14 24.64 -4.66
N TYR A 154 9.28 24.72 -5.98
CA TYR A 154 10.55 24.49 -6.67
C TYR A 154 10.62 25.32 -7.94
N ASP A 155 11.75 26.00 -8.16
CA ASP A 155 12.04 26.72 -9.37
C ASP A 155 13.19 26.01 -10.12
N PRO A 156 12.92 25.43 -11.32
CA PRO A 156 13.92 24.72 -12.10
C PRO A 156 15.12 25.58 -12.52
N GLU A 157 14.93 26.88 -12.74
CA GLU A 157 16.03 27.79 -13.11
C GLU A 157 17.00 28.01 -11.96
N GLN A 158 16.53 27.91 -10.74
CA GLN A 158 17.33 28.12 -9.53
C GLN A 158 17.79 26.82 -8.86
N GLY A 159 17.04 25.75 -9.00
CA GLY A 159 17.23 24.48 -8.27
C GLY A 159 18.54 23.74 -8.57
N GLY A 160 19.15 23.97 -9.74
CA GLY A 160 20.40 23.35 -10.15
C GLY A 160 21.67 24.20 -9.90
N SER A 161 21.53 25.44 -9.44
CA SER A 161 22.60 26.45 -9.53
C SER A 161 23.58 26.46 -8.35
N GLY A 162 23.43 25.63 -7.34
CA GLY A 162 24.21 25.75 -6.10
C GLY A 162 23.92 27.04 -5.29
N ARG A 163 23.04 27.91 -5.77
CA ARG A 163 22.65 29.12 -5.09
C ARG A 163 21.72 28.80 -3.93
N THR A 164 21.97 29.41 -2.78
CA THR A 164 21.13 29.25 -1.59
C THR A 164 20.23 30.46 -1.34
N LYS A 165 20.52 31.60 -1.98
CA LYS A 165 19.81 32.85 -1.76
C LYS A 165 19.81 33.71 -3.01
N LEU A 166 18.65 34.24 -3.38
CA LEU A 166 18.48 35.31 -4.36
C LEU A 166 18.01 36.55 -3.61
N VAL A 167 18.66 37.68 -3.86
CA VAL A 167 18.23 38.99 -3.38
C VAL A 167 17.81 39.79 -4.61
N THR A 168 16.52 40.04 -4.75
CA THR A 168 16.00 40.91 -5.82
C THR A 168 15.74 42.28 -5.26
N LYS A 169 16.40 43.30 -5.82
CA LYS A 169 16.18 44.69 -5.49
C LYS A 169 15.24 45.31 -6.51
N THR A 170 14.11 45.78 -6.06
CA THR A 170 13.15 46.50 -6.90
C THR A 170 13.08 47.96 -6.43
N SER A 171 13.46 48.89 -7.31
CA SER A 171 13.29 50.31 -7.04
C SER A 171 11.87 50.72 -7.37
N GLY A 172 11.12 51.16 -6.36
CA GLY A 172 9.79 51.75 -6.54
C GLY A 172 9.90 53.15 -7.18
N ALA A 173 8.80 53.62 -7.78
CA ALA A 173 8.71 54.97 -8.40
C ALA A 173 9.01 56.12 -7.42
N ASP A 174 8.92 55.89 -6.13
CA ASP A 174 9.19 56.84 -5.05
C ASP A 174 10.60 56.72 -4.44
N GLY A 175 11.49 55.93 -5.05
CA GLY A 175 12.88 55.80 -4.59
C GLY A 175 13.08 54.81 -3.43
N ASP A 176 12.02 54.15 -2.97
CA ASP A 176 12.11 53.09 -1.97
C ASP A 176 12.67 51.81 -2.63
N GLU A 177 13.81 51.33 -2.10
CA GLU A 177 14.38 50.03 -2.50
C GLU A 177 13.70 48.93 -1.66
N GLN A 178 12.97 48.05 -2.32
CA GLN A 178 12.49 46.80 -1.72
C GLN A 178 13.46 45.66 -2.05
N GLU A 179 13.96 45.02 -0.99
CA GLU A 179 14.77 43.80 -1.14
C GLU A 179 13.89 42.59 -0.85
N GLU A 180 13.67 41.74 -1.86
CA GLU A 180 13.05 40.45 -1.71
C GLU A 180 14.14 39.36 -1.57
N HIS A 181 14.09 38.66 -0.45
CA HIS A 181 15.02 37.57 -0.15
C HIS A 181 14.35 36.22 -0.38
N THR A 182 14.74 35.52 -1.42
CA THR A 182 14.27 34.15 -1.70
C THR A 182 15.36 33.15 -1.33
N GLU A 183 15.08 32.23 -0.41
CA GLU A 183 15.98 31.14 -0.06
C GLU A 183 15.63 29.90 -0.88
N TYR A 184 16.66 29.28 -1.47
CA TYR A 184 16.52 28.04 -2.25
C TYR A 184 17.23 26.88 -1.57
N ARG A 185 16.70 25.67 -1.74
CA ARG A 185 17.40 24.45 -1.34
C ARG A 185 18.49 24.17 -2.36
N GLN A 186 19.74 24.16 -1.90
CA GLN A 186 20.90 23.86 -2.75
C GLN A 186 20.79 22.48 -3.41
N ASN A 187 21.01 22.41 -4.73
CA ASN A 187 21.03 21.18 -5.52
C ASN A 187 19.75 20.32 -5.37
N ASP A 188 18.59 20.97 -5.26
CA ASP A 188 17.32 20.26 -5.08
C ASP A 188 16.92 19.43 -6.32
N ARG A 189 17.41 19.82 -7.51
CA ARG A 189 17.25 19.07 -8.75
C ARG A 189 17.68 17.61 -8.60
N GLU A 190 18.89 17.37 -8.08
CA GLU A 190 19.45 16.03 -7.90
C GLU A 190 18.62 15.17 -6.96
N VAL A 191 18.09 15.77 -5.90
CA VAL A 191 17.20 15.07 -4.94
C VAL A 191 15.91 14.68 -5.64
N ARG A 192 15.26 15.60 -6.37
CA ARG A 192 14.00 15.38 -7.10
C ARG A 192 14.16 14.32 -8.18
N GLN A 193 15.24 14.40 -8.98
CA GLN A 193 15.55 13.38 -9.99
C GLN A 193 15.81 12.02 -9.34
N THR A 194 16.46 11.98 -8.18
CA THR A 194 16.65 10.74 -7.42
C THR A 194 15.31 10.15 -6.96
N ILE A 195 14.38 10.97 -6.46
CA ILE A 195 13.06 10.51 -6.07
C ILE A 195 12.32 9.90 -7.28
N VAL A 196 12.28 10.61 -8.41
CA VAL A 196 11.62 10.12 -9.64
C VAL A 196 12.24 8.80 -10.08
N ARG A 197 13.59 8.69 -10.07
CA ARG A 197 14.30 7.46 -10.44
C ARG A 197 13.96 6.31 -9.51
N VAL A 198 14.01 6.52 -8.19
CA VAL A 198 13.66 5.49 -7.19
C VAL A 198 12.23 5.01 -7.38
N ILE A 199 11.27 5.92 -7.56
CA ILE A 199 9.87 5.56 -7.83
C ILE A 199 9.79 4.74 -9.14
N THR A 200 10.43 5.21 -10.21
CA THR A 200 10.37 4.51 -11.51
C THR A 200 10.98 3.12 -11.44
N ASP A 201 12.09 2.94 -10.73
CA ASP A 201 12.73 1.63 -10.58
C ASP A 201 11.82 0.63 -9.86
N HIS A 202 11.04 1.08 -8.85
CA HIS A 202 10.05 0.24 -8.16
C HIS A 202 8.74 0.04 -8.95
N LEU A 203 8.52 0.83 -10.01
CA LEU A 203 7.39 0.68 -10.93
C LEU A 203 7.70 -0.24 -12.12
N ARG A 204 8.95 -0.66 -12.30
CA ARG A 204 9.32 -1.58 -13.36
C ARG A 204 8.76 -2.97 -13.11
N PRO A 205 8.33 -3.71 -14.15
CA PRO A 205 7.82 -5.08 -14.00
C PRO A 205 8.83 -6.04 -13.35
N THR A 206 10.13 -5.73 -13.42
CA THR A 206 11.23 -6.53 -12.87
C THR A 206 11.66 -6.11 -11.47
N ALA A 207 10.96 -5.15 -10.85
CA ALA A 207 11.30 -4.67 -9.51
C ALA A 207 11.09 -5.79 -8.47
N GLU A 208 12.10 -6.01 -7.62
CA GLU A 208 12.03 -6.97 -6.51
C GLU A 208 10.93 -6.60 -5.53
N HIS A 209 10.82 -5.31 -5.22
CA HIS A 209 9.79 -4.73 -4.36
C HIS A 209 8.91 -3.78 -5.17
N SER A 210 7.93 -4.34 -5.88
CA SER A 210 7.07 -3.52 -6.73
C SER A 210 6.16 -2.60 -5.91
N TRP A 211 6.09 -1.33 -6.34
CA TRP A 211 5.17 -0.31 -5.83
C TRP A 211 3.97 -0.07 -6.76
N SER A 212 3.83 -0.85 -7.82
CA SER A 212 2.84 -0.62 -8.88
C SER A 212 1.40 -0.54 -8.37
N ALA A 213 1.06 -1.28 -7.32
CA ALA A 213 -0.29 -1.30 -6.73
C ALA A 213 -0.61 -0.07 -5.84
N ASN A 214 0.37 0.80 -5.58
CA ASN A 214 0.19 1.99 -4.77
C ASN A 214 -0.27 3.18 -5.61
N ASP A 215 -0.83 4.20 -4.94
CA ASP A 215 -1.20 5.47 -5.55
C ASP A 215 -0.02 6.45 -5.54
N PHE A 216 0.09 7.27 -6.60
CA PHE A 216 1.14 8.27 -6.74
C PHE A 216 0.54 9.65 -6.92
N ASP A 217 0.77 10.55 -5.97
CA ASP A 217 0.26 11.91 -5.98
C ASP A 217 1.34 12.94 -6.34
N PHE A 218 1.50 13.19 -7.64
CA PHE A 218 2.40 14.20 -8.17
C PHE A 218 1.71 15.56 -8.41
N ARG A 219 0.48 15.76 -7.95
CA ARG A 219 -0.27 17.00 -8.22
C ARG A 219 0.56 18.25 -7.97
N THR A 220 0.52 19.19 -8.91
CA THR A 220 1.25 20.45 -8.85
C THR A 220 2.79 20.36 -8.76
N ALA A 221 3.35 19.16 -8.88
CA ALA A 221 4.81 18.99 -8.86
C ALA A 221 5.47 19.61 -10.10
N HIS A 222 6.70 20.06 -9.93
CA HIS A 222 7.59 20.47 -11.02
C HIS A 222 8.62 19.36 -11.22
N LEU A 223 8.56 18.66 -12.35
CA LEU A 223 9.38 17.50 -12.68
C LEU A 223 10.29 17.84 -13.86
N GLU A 224 11.61 17.69 -13.67
CA GLU A 224 12.58 17.91 -14.71
C GLU A 224 13.06 16.59 -15.28
N ASP A 225 13.07 16.46 -16.61
CA ASP A 225 13.57 15.29 -17.34
C ASP A 225 12.99 13.98 -16.78
N ALA A 226 11.67 13.98 -16.52
CA ALA A 226 11.01 12.87 -15.84
C ALA A 226 10.93 11.61 -16.72
N ASN A 227 11.52 10.53 -16.25
CA ASN A 227 11.53 9.27 -16.98
C ASN A 227 10.74 8.18 -16.26
N PHE A 228 9.54 7.90 -16.76
CA PHE A 228 8.64 6.82 -16.36
C PHE A 228 8.50 5.75 -17.45
N SER A 229 9.50 5.60 -18.34
CA SER A 229 9.46 4.59 -19.40
C SER A 229 9.35 3.20 -18.81
N ALA A 230 8.46 2.38 -19.40
CA ALA A 230 8.14 1.01 -18.97
C ALA A 230 7.67 0.89 -17.50
N ALA A 231 7.27 2.00 -16.86
CA ALA A 231 6.67 1.98 -15.52
C ALA A 231 5.27 1.37 -15.56
N THR A 232 4.89 0.64 -14.50
CA THR A 232 3.55 0.07 -14.34
C THR A 232 2.85 0.74 -13.16
N PHE A 233 1.77 1.45 -13.44
CA PHE A 233 0.89 2.06 -12.46
C PHE A 233 -0.41 1.25 -12.39
N SER A 234 -0.55 0.40 -11.37
CA SER A 234 -1.79 -0.35 -11.14
C SER A 234 -2.75 0.38 -10.21
N GLY A 235 -2.23 1.24 -9.32
CA GLY A 235 -2.99 2.24 -8.58
C GLY A 235 -3.18 3.53 -9.39
N THR A 236 -3.71 4.57 -8.75
CA THR A 236 -3.95 5.87 -9.38
C THR A 236 -2.65 6.66 -9.52
N ALA A 237 -2.36 7.17 -10.73
CA ALA A 237 -1.27 8.10 -10.99
C ALA A 237 -1.82 9.53 -11.21
N GLN A 238 -1.65 10.41 -10.22
CA GLN A 238 -2.20 11.75 -10.24
C GLN A 238 -1.14 12.76 -10.69
N PHE A 239 -1.23 13.22 -11.94
CA PHE A 239 -0.41 14.27 -12.53
C PHE A 239 -1.20 15.58 -12.78
N TYR A 240 -2.25 15.83 -11.98
CA TYR A 240 -3.06 17.04 -12.10
C TYR A 240 -2.20 18.30 -11.90
N SER A 241 -2.25 19.24 -12.86
CA SER A 241 -1.48 20.49 -12.85
C SER A 241 0.03 20.33 -12.64
N VAL A 242 0.60 19.16 -12.98
CA VAL A 242 2.06 18.95 -13.00
C VAL A 242 2.68 19.78 -14.12
N THR A 243 3.85 20.35 -13.87
CA THR A 243 4.68 20.93 -14.91
C THR A 243 5.90 20.04 -15.16
N PHE A 244 5.99 19.48 -16.37
CA PHE A 244 7.15 18.76 -16.85
C PHE A 244 8.10 19.73 -17.57
N PHE A 245 9.25 19.97 -16.97
CA PHE A 245 10.34 20.72 -17.59
C PHE A 245 11.27 19.77 -18.34
N GLY A 246 11.61 20.11 -19.59
CA GLY A 246 12.35 19.20 -20.45
C GLY A 246 11.49 18.02 -20.92
N PRO A 247 12.13 16.99 -21.51
CA PRO A 247 11.42 15.81 -21.99
C PRO A 247 10.74 15.01 -20.86
N ALA A 248 9.54 14.51 -21.12
CA ALA A 248 8.82 13.60 -20.23
C ALA A 248 8.61 12.25 -20.95
N TRP A 249 9.22 11.19 -20.40
CA TRP A 249 9.21 9.87 -21.01
C TRP A 249 8.21 8.94 -20.30
N PHE A 250 7.21 8.46 -21.03
CA PHE A 250 6.23 7.45 -20.64
C PHE A 250 6.16 6.32 -21.69
N GLY A 251 7.23 6.16 -22.51
CA GLY A 251 7.27 5.15 -23.55
C GLY A 251 7.11 3.75 -22.97
N GLY A 252 6.13 2.98 -23.49
CA GLY A 252 5.81 1.65 -22.98
C GLY A 252 5.28 1.59 -21.55
N ALA A 253 4.95 2.73 -20.93
CA ALA A 253 4.35 2.75 -19.61
C ALA A 253 2.95 2.12 -19.62
N THR A 254 2.58 1.42 -18.56
CA THR A 254 1.28 0.77 -18.39
C THR A 254 0.52 1.43 -17.24
N PHE A 255 -0.62 2.01 -17.55
CA PHE A 255 -1.57 2.56 -16.58
C PHE A 255 -2.78 1.61 -16.51
N SER A 256 -2.75 0.69 -15.53
CA SER A 256 -3.89 -0.19 -15.23
C SER A 256 -4.90 0.51 -14.33
N GLY A 257 -4.44 1.39 -13.43
CA GLY A 257 -5.26 2.34 -12.70
C GLY A 257 -5.45 3.66 -13.46
N ASP A 258 -6.10 4.63 -12.83
CA ASP A 258 -6.38 5.93 -13.43
C ASP A 258 -5.10 6.74 -13.69
N ALA A 259 -4.96 7.29 -14.90
CA ALA A 259 -3.89 8.20 -15.31
C ALA A 259 -4.42 9.63 -15.46
N ARG A 260 -4.18 10.50 -14.49
CA ARG A 260 -4.83 11.80 -14.37
C ARG A 260 -3.87 12.95 -14.69
N PHE A 261 -3.73 13.29 -16.01
CA PHE A 261 -2.90 14.39 -16.51
C PHE A 261 -3.67 15.70 -16.70
N LYS A 262 -4.88 15.82 -16.15
CA LYS A 262 -5.71 17.02 -16.32
C LYS A 262 -4.94 18.30 -15.92
N ALA A 263 -4.97 19.31 -16.81
CA ALA A 263 -4.27 20.57 -16.68
C ALA A 263 -2.73 20.45 -16.49
N ALA A 264 -2.13 19.31 -16.82
CA ALA A 264 -0.68 19.16 -16.84
C ALA A 264 -0.06 20.00 -17.96
N THR A 265 1.16 20.48 -17.77
CA THR A 265 1.92 21.22 -18.77
C THR A 265 3.20 20.46 -19.12
N PHE A 266 3.35 20.09 -20.39
CA PHE A 266 4.57 19.52 -20.97
C PHE A 266 5.34 20.65 -21.68
N SER A 267 6.35 21.20 -21.03
CA SER A 267 7.19 22.25 -21.59
C SER A 267 8.21 21.71 -22.60
N GLY A 268 8.61 20.46 -22.45
CA GLY A 268 9.40 19.68 -23.41
C GLY A 268 8.54 18.71 -24.20
N THR A 269 9.16 17.76 -24.89
CA THR A 269 8.47 16.69 -25.63
C THR A 269 7.81 15.68 -24.68
N ALA A 270 6.58 15.26 -24.98
CA ALA A 270 5.86 14.24 -24.22
C ALA A 270 5.87 12.90 -24.98
N GLN A 271 6.52 11.89 -24.44
CA GLN A 271 6.75 10.60 -25.11
C GLN A 271 5.85 9.52 -24.49
N PHE A 272 4.69 9.24 -25.12
CA PHE A 272 3.75 8.18 -24.72
C PHE A 272 3.70 7.02 -25.73
N TYR A 273 4.73 6.88 -26.58
CA TYR A 273 4.75 5.83 -27.60
C TYR A 273 4.61 4.44 -26.96
N GLY A 274 3.70 3.63 -27.50
CA GLY A 274 3.44 2.29 -26.98
C GLY A 274 2.89 2.25 -25.55
N ALA A 275 2.51 3.39 -24.96
CA ALA A 275 1.89 3.41 -23.64
C ALA A 275 0.51 2.75 -23.63
N THR A 276 0.15 2.09 -22.52
CA THR A 276 -1.13 1.41 -22.36
C THR A 276 -1.96 2.10 -21.30
N PHE A 277 -3.20 2.47 -21.65
CA PHE A 277 -4.18 3.06 -20.75
C PHE A 277 -5.38 2.13 -20.64
N SER A 278 -5.45 1.36 -19.55
CA SER A 278 -6.51 0.36 -19.33
C SER A 278 -7.67 0.88 -18.50
N SER A 279 -7.47 1.96 -17.75
CA SER A 279 -8.49 2.67 -16.99
C SER A 279 -8.65 4.10 -17.53
N ILE A 280 -9.22 5.00 -16.74
CA ILE A 280 -9.47 6.39 -17.13
C ILE A 280 -8.15 7.14 -17.35
N ALA A 281 -7.98 7.73 -18.55
CA ALA A 281 -6.85 8.60 -18.89
C ALA A 281 -7.35 10.04 -19.13
N LEU A 282 -7.06 10.96 -18.22
CA LEU A 282 -7.55 12.33 -18.27
C LEU A 282 -6.45 13.27 -18.78
N PHE A 283 -6.53 13.70 -20.02
CA PHE A 283 -5.69 14.75 -20.63
C PHE A 283 -6.48 16.05 -20.85
N GLU A 284 -7.62 16.22 -20.18
CA GLU A 284 -8.44 17.43 -20.27
C GLU A 284 -7.62 18.66 -19.86
N ARG A 285 -7.62 19.69 -20.70
CA ARG A 285 -6.86 20.94 -20.50
C ARG A 285 -5.34 20.75 -20.35
N THR A 286 -4.81 19.62 -20.77
CA THR A 286 -3.35 19.40 -20.81
C THR A 286 -2.74 20.28 -21.89
N ARG A 287 -1.58 20.88 -21.63
CA ARG A 287 -0.82 21.67 -22.58
C ARG A 287 0.42 20.94 -23.06
N PHE A 288 0.58 20.78 -24.37
CA PHE A 288 1.75 20.21 -25.03
C PHE A 288 2.51 21.31 -25.78
N SER A 289 3.54 21.89 -25.13
CA SER A 289 4.25 23.04 -25.72
C SER A 289 5.22 22.64 -26.83
N ARG A 290 5.71 21.39 -26.87
CA ARG A 290 6.73 20.91 -27.81
C ARG A 290 6.39 19.55 -28.39
N GLY A 291 5.31 19.24 -28.85
CA GLY A 291 4.98 17.96 -29.45
C GLY A 291 4.79 16.81 -28.45
N ALA A 292 3.95 15.85 -28.85
CA ALA A 292 3.73 14.63 -28.10
C ALA A 292 3.58 13.43 -29.04
N ARG A 293 4.00 12.26 -28.58
CA ARG A 293 3.94 11.01 -29.33
C ARG A 293 3.12 9.98 -28.57
N PHE A 294 1.97 9.62 -29.14
CA PHE A 294 1.13 8.51 -28.71
C PHE A 294 1.13 7.35 -29.71
N ASP A 295 2.16 7.31 -30.60
CA ASP A 295 2.29 6.27 -31.62
C ASP A 295 2.25 4.89 -30.98
N GLY A 296 1.47 3.97 -31.53
CA GLY A 296 1.35 2.61 -31.02
C GLY A 296 0.74 2.50 -29.63
N ALA A 297 0.11 3.56 -29.11
CA ALA A 297 -0.53 3.50 -27.80
C ALA A 297 -1.76 2.57 -27.80
N VAL A 298 -2.12 2.09 -26.62
CA VAL A 298 -3.28 1.26 -26.35
C VAL A 298 -4.25 2.04 -25.47
N PHE A 299 -5.42 2.35 -25.97
CA PHE A 299 -6.51 2.95 -25.21
C PHE A 299 -7.64 1.92 -25.07
N SER A 300 -7.64 1.19 -23.95
CA SER A 300 -8.68 0.21 -23.61
C SER A 300 -9.74 0.80 -22.67
N GLY A 301 -9.37 1.84 -21.91
CA GLY A 301 -10.27 2.61 -21.06
C GLY A 301 -10.62 3.97 -21.66
N PRO A 302 -11.53 4.74 -21.03
CA PRO A 302 -11.88 6.09 -21.44
C PRO A 302 -10.65 7.02 -21.43
N ALA A 303 -10.35 7.66 -22.56
CA ALA A 303 -9.31 8.68 -22.66
C ALA A 303 -9.90 10.01 -23.09
N ILE A 304 -9.65 11.10 -22.36
CA ILE A 304 -10.31 12.40 -22.55
C ILE A 304 -9.26 13.47 -22.82
N PHE A 305 -9.27 14.01 -24.05
CA PHE A 305 -8.38 15.08 -24.52
C PHE A 305 -9.10 16.42 -24.73
N THR A 306 -10.33 16.56 -24.23
CA THR A 306 -11.11 17.78 -24.44
C THR A 306 -10.43 19.00 -23.83
N LYS A 307 -10.45 20.12 -24.56
CA LYS A 307 -9.79 21.39 -24.17
C LYS A 307 -8.27 21.26 -24.00
N ALA A 308 -7.66 20.21 -24.54
CA ALA A 308 -6.20 20.11 -24.56
C ALA A 308 -5.61 21.14 -25.54
N ASP A 309 -4.51 21.77 -25.12
CA ASP A 309 -3.73 22.68 -25.96
C ASP A 309 -2.61 21.87 -26.62
N PHE A 310 -2.76 21.60 -27.92
CA PHE A 310 -1.81 20.80 -28.69
C PHE A 310 -0.64 21.63 -29.25
N GLY A 311 -0.53 22.92 -28.88
CA GLY A 311 0.56 23.78 -29.31
C GLY A 311 0.68 23.90 -30.81
N ASN A 312 1.93 24.01 -31.32
CA ASN A 312 2.20 24.18 -32.74
C ASN A 312 3.21 23.14 -33.29
N GLN A 313 3.64 22.17 -32.47
CA GLN A 313 4.53 21.09 -32.88
C GLN A 313 3.71 19.80 -33.05
N THR A 314 4.22 18.88 -33.86
CA THR A 314 3.52 17.62 -34.17
C THR A 314 3.09 16.85 -32.92
N ILE A 315 1.81 16.49 -32.89
CA ILE A 315 1.21 15.57 -31.96
C ILE A 315 0.77 14.33 -32.75
N SER A 316 1.40 13.19 -32.47
CA SER A 316 1.14 11.96 -33.21
C SER A 316 0.32 10.96 -32.41
N PHE A 317 -0.74 10.46 -33.01
CA PHE A 317 -1.54 9.31 -32.59
C PHE A 317 -1.48 8.18 -33.62
N ALA A 318 -0.39 8.11 -34.39
CA ALA A 318 -0.26 7.14 -35.51
C ALA A 318 -0.25 5.69 -34.97
N ASP A 319 -0.81 4.80 -35.79
CA ASP A 319 -0.73 3.35 -35.60
C ASP A 319 -1.08 2.85 -34.18
N PRO A 320 -2.14 3.33 -33.53
CA PRO A 320 -2.50 2.84 -32.22
C PRO A 320 -2.74 1.33 -32.27
N ARG A 321 -2.30 0.60 -31.26
CA ARG A 321 -2.57 -0.84 -31.13
C ARG A 321 -4.01 -1.12 -30.73
N GLN A 322 -4.64 -0.17 -30.03
CA GLN A 322 -6.07 -0.22 -29.69
C GLN A 322 -6.61 1.21 -29.54
N TRP A 323 -7.79 1.46 -30.09
CA TRP A 323 -8.50 2.74 -30.07
C TRP A 323 -9.93 2.54 -29.52
N GLY A 324 -10.02 2.18 -28.23
CA GLY A 324 -11.29 1.85 -27.59
C GLY A 324 -11.72 0.37 -27.77
N PRO A 325 -12.98 0.01 -27.43
CA PRO A 325 -14.01 0.83 -26.83
C PRO A 325 -13.78 1.14 -25.34
N PRO A 326 -14.16 2.33 -24.85
CA PRO A 326 -14.62 3.49 -25.61
C PRO A 326 -13.47 4.20 -26.32
N ALA A 327 -13.74 4.75 -27.51
CA ALA A 327 -12.74 5.55 -28.22
C ALA A 327 -12.35 6.80 -27.43
N PRO A 328 -11.08 7.24 -27.52
CA PRO A 328 -10.65 8.52 -26.96
C PRO A 328 -11.50 9.68 -27.46
N THR A 329 -11.74 10.67 -26.59
CA THR A 329 -12.65 11.80 -26.86
C THR A 329 -11.87 13.09 -27.05
N PHE A 330 -12.17 13.83 -28.14
CA PHE A 330 -11.56 15.09 -28.52
C PHE A 330 -12.61 16.17 -28.81
N ASP A 331 -12.19 17.44 -28.87
CA ASP A 331 -13.10 18.55 -29.18
C ASP A 331 -13.66 18.48 -30.61
N TRP A 332 -12.91 17.88 -31.52
CA TRP A 332 -13.26 17.76 -32.94
C TRP A 332 -13.97 16.45 -33.33
N ASP A 333 -14.36 15.61 -32.40
CA ASP A 333 -15.06 14.34 -32.68
C ASP A 333 -16.39 14.55 -33.44
N LYS A 334 -17.05 15.70 -33.21
CA LYS A 334 -18.30 16.08 -33.89
C LYS A 334 -18.05 16.77 -35.23
N ASP A 335 -16.90 17.40 -35.40
CA ASP A 335 -16.52 18.14 -36.60
C ASP A 335 -15.01 18.00 -36.84
N PRO A 336 -14.58 16.97 -37.56
CA PRO A 336 -13.17 16.71 -37.85
C PRO A 336 -12.43 17.85 -38.56
N THR A 337 -13.14 18.82 -39.16
CA THR A 337 -12.51 19.99 -39.78
C THR A 337 -11.87 20.94 -38.77
N GLN A 338 -12.24 20.82 -37.48
CA GLN A 338 -11.68 21.60 -36.38
C GLN A 338 -10.43 20.96 -35.80
N MET A 339 -9.98 19.81 -36.29
CA MET A 339 -8.75 19.17 -35.85
C MET A 339 -7.53 20.07 -36.12
N PRO A 340 -6.66 20.33 -35.15
CA PRO A 340 -5.47 21.13 -35.38
C PRO A 340 -4.56 20.53 -36.46
N ALA A 341 -4.00 21.37 -37.35
CA ALA A 341 -3.18 20.92 -38.46
C ALA A 341 -1.90 20.18 -38.07
N ASN A 342 -1.45 20.33 -36.85
CA ASN A 342 -0.28 19.66 -36.29
C ASN A 342 -0.60 18.32 -35.60
N VAL A 343 -1.87 17.86 -35.63
CA VAL A 343 -2.28 16.55 -35.10
C VAL A 343 -2.26 15.52 -36.26
N GLU A 344 -1.59 14.41 -36.03
CA GLU A 344 -1.47 13.30 -36.98
C GLU A 344 -2.07 12.01 -36.39
N PRO A 345 -2.63 11.12 -37.24
CA PRO A 345 -2.77 11.26 -38.72
C PRO A 345 -3.92 12.20 -39.11
N HIS A 346 -3.82 12.82 -40.27
CA HIS A 346 -4.90 13.70 -40.77
C HIS A 346 -6.17 12.93 -41.17
N SER A 347 -6.07 11.61 -41.40
CA SER A 347 -7.23 10.72 -41.53
C SER A 347 -7.73 10.33 -40.15
N TRP A 348 -8.82 10.93 -39.69
CA TRP A 348 -9.36 10.74 -38.35
C TRP A 348 -10.65 9.90 -38.34
N PRO A 349 -10.87 8.98 -37.40
CA PRO A 349 -9.90 8.52 -36.34
C PRO A 349 -8.73 7.72 -36.93
N PRO A 350 -7.62 7.56 -36.16
CA PRO A 350 -6.45 6.83 -36.62
C PRO A 350 -6.78 5.34 -36.90
N THR A 351 -6.10 4.78 -37.88
CA THR A 351 -6.22 3.35 -38.19
C THR A 351 -5.48 2.52 -37.16
N VAL A 352 -6.16 1.52 -36.57
CA VAL A 352 -5.55 0.60 -35.60
C VAL A 352 -4.59 -0.35 -36.32
N SER A 353 -3.36 -0.41 -35.86
CA SER A 353 -2.38 -1.37 -36.37
C SER A 353 -2.77 -2.79 -35.95
N THR A 354 -3.04 -3.64 -36.94
CA THR A 354 -3.24 -5.07 -36.70
C THR A 354 -1.87 -5.69 -36.36
N PRO A 355 -1.70 -6.41 -35.24
CA PRO A 355 -0.46 -7.16 -35.01
C PRO A 355 -0.23 -8.10 -36.20
N PRO A 356 1.01 -8.27 -36.69
CA PRO A 356 1.28 -9.29 -37.68
C PRO A 356 0.79 -10.63 -37.14
N LEU A 357 -0.10 -11.29 -37.88
CA LEU A 357 -0.53 -12.64 -37.60
C LEU A 357 0.73 -13.48 -37.36
N ALA A 358 0.84 -14.08 -36.15
CA ALA A 358 1.92 -15.00 -35.87
C ALA A 358 1.99 -16.02 -37.01
N GLY A 359 3.05 -15.94 -37.82
CA GLY A 359 3.20 -16.73 -39.02
C GLY A 359 3.03 -18.20 -38.66
N ASP A 360 2.08 -18.85 -39.34
CA ASP A 360 1.95 -20.29 -39.39
C ASP A 360 3.32 -20.88 -39.74
N GLY A 361 4.01 -21.38 -38.71
CA GLY A 361 5.23 -22.17 -38.87
C GLY A 361 4.90 -23.52 -39.53
N ARG A 362 4.44 -23.50 -40.79
CA ARG A 362 4.49 -24.69 -41.60
C ARG A 362 5.92 -24.87 -42.11
N SER A 363 6.71 -25.57 -41.32
CA SER A 363 7.89 -26.25 -41.81
C SER A 363 7.45 -27.23 -42.91
N THR A 364 7.68 -26.88 -44.16
CA THR A 364 7.72 -27.84 -45.24
C THR A 364 9.09 -28.55 -45.16
N ALA A 365 9.08 -29.69 -44.51
CA ALA A 365 10.14 -30.69 -44.74
C ALA A 365 9.94 -31.32 -46.11
N ALA A 366 10.93 -31.17 -46.96
CA ALA A 366 11.19 -32.02 -48.12
C ALA A 366 12.69 -32.39 -48.12
#